data_9dd405b8a0f0c3e85f9b65d4cc936daa
#
_entry.id   9dd405b8a0f0c3e85f9b65d4cc936daa
#
_cell.length_a   1.000
_cell.length_b   1.000
_cell.length_c   1.000
_cell.angle_alpha   90.00
_cell.angle_beta   90.00
_cell.angle_gamma   90.00
#
_symmetry.space_group_name_H-M   'P 1'
#
loop_
_entity.id
_entity.type
_entity.pdbx_description
1 polymer ?
#
loop_
_entity_poly.entity_id
_entity_poly.type
_entity_poly.pdbx_seq_one_letter_code
_entity_poly.pdbx_strand_id
1 'polypeptide(L)'
;MSIGLLLLTIGLPTLVGAILIVPAWLVPRIREISGLAGSALGVALGMALVVAFMCEAGVPSLPPEQKWHMLPIIACGIVILCPVVAIMDGSGELGRWLISIASGAIIGWLAVFPQMDLLGRILLGVWVGVSFMVLSWVSHRRRGITVTLSLTIVFTAMSLLCFESHFITLTLINGALAATAGVGFASALIAEVWTRDEEGKRRSIAIGWGGAFAAASLVPLACFCGWAYTIGDVMWIHWGLVGAAPVMLLFGELPGFHQRHGLVSSFLRVGLVCIPVAVALVLVFTGIDSDDESDGSETHIEMMYSGR
;
A
#
# COMPACT_ATOMS: atom_id res chain seq x y z
N MET A 1 -11.45 -4.58 -22.34
CA MET A 1 -11.94 -5.00 -21.01
C MET A 1 -13.39 -4.56 -20.87
N SER A 2 -14.32 -5.46 -20.45
CA SER A 2 -15.74 -5.08 -20.30
C SER A 2 -15.95 -4.26 -19.05
N ILE A 3 -16.91 -3.30 -19.09
CA ILE A 3 -17.29 -2.48 -17.92
C ILE A 3 -17.73 -3.36 -16.75
N GLY A 4 -18.38 -4.52 -17.05
CA GLY A 4 -18.77 -5.47 -16.02
C GLY A 4 -17.60 -6.08 -15.25
N LEU A 5 -16.49 -6.37 -15.91
CA LEU A 5 -15.29 -6.86 -15.25
C LEU A 5 -14.68 -5.79 -14.31
N LEU A 6 -14.60 -4.54 -14.78
CA LEU A 6 -14.12 -3.42 -13.94
C LEU A 6 -14.98 -3.23 -12.68
N LEU A 7 -16.31 -3.27 -12.84
CA LEU A 7 -17.22 -3.15 -11.71
C LEU A 7 -17.07 -4.32 -10.72
N LEU A 8 -16.78 -5.51 -11.22
CA LEU A 8 -16.58 -6.68 -10.37
C LEU A 8 -15.23 -6.62 -9.64
N THR A 9 -14.14 -6.31 -10.34
CA THR A 9 -12.77 -6.40 -9.79
C THR A 9 -12.35 -5.17 -8.97
N ILE A 10 -12.94 -4.01 -9.19
CA ILE A 10 -12.69 -2.80 -8.40
C ILE A 10 -13.90 -2.46 -7.53
N GLY A 11 -15.12 -2.50 -8.09
CA GLY A 11 -16.32 -2.06 -7.38
C GLY A 11 -16.67 -2.96 -6.20
N LEU A 12 -16.66 -4.29 -6.37
CA LEU A 12 -17.00 -5.22 -5.28
C LEU A 12 -16.00 -5.15 -4.11
N PRO A 13 -14.66 -5.20 -4.32
CA PRO A 13 -13.70 -5.01 -3.22
C PRO A 13 -13.86 -3.66 -2.51
N THR A 14 -14.11 -2.59 -3.27
CA THR A 14 -14.36 -1.25 -2.72
C THR A 14 -15.61 -1.22 -1.85
N LEU A 15 -16.70 -1.88 -2.28
CA LEU A 15 -17.92 -2.01 -1.51
C LEU A 15 -17.69 -2.77 -0.21
N VAL A 16 -16.96 -3.89 -0.25
CA VAL A 16 -16.55 -4.63 0.95
C VAL A 16 -15.75 -3.73 1.89
N GLY A 17 -14.79 -2.98 1.36
CA GLY A 17 -14.03 -2.00 2.13
C GLY A 17 -14.92 -0.92 2.75
N ALA A 18 -15.90 -0.41 2.01
CA ALA A 18 -16.84 0.59 2.52
C ALA A 18 -17.70 0.04 3.66
N ILE A 19 -18.21 -1.18 3.54
CA ILE A 19 -19.00 -1.84 4.60
C ILE A 19 -18.19 -1.99 5.90
N LEU A 20 -16.88 -2.17 5.82
CA LEU A 20 -16.00 -2.30 6.98
C LEU A 20 -15.58 -0.94 7.56
N ILE A 21 -15.19 0.01 6.71
CA ILE A 21 -14.63 1.30 7.15
C ILE A 21 -15.74 2.26 7.62
N VAL A 22 -16.80 2.42 6.84
CA VAL A 22 -17.81 3.46 7.08
C VAL A 22 -18.48 3.29 8.45
N PRO A 23 -18.99 2.10 8.84
CA PRO A 23 -19.57 1.93 10.17
C PRO A 23 -18.54 2.08 11.29
N ALA A 24 -17.34 1.54 11.12
CA ALA A 24 -16.29 1.57 12.14
C ALA A 24 -15.84 3.01 12.45
N TRP A 25 -15.88 3.91 11.47
CA TRP A 25 -15.38 5.27 11.61
C TRP A 25 -16.47 6.32 11.82
N LEU A 26 -17.65 6.14 11.23
CA LEU A 26 -18.73 7.14 11.30
C LEU A 26 -19.74 6.84 12.40
N VAL A 27 -19.92 5.57 12.84
CA VAL A 27 -20.85 5.23 13.92
C VAL A 27 -20.15 5.37 15.28
N PRO A 28 -20.56 6.32 16.16
CA PRO A 28 -19.87 6.59 17.42
C PRO A 28 -19.74 5.35 18.33
N ARG A 29 -20.82 4.57 18.47
CA ARG A 29 -20.83 3.36 19.30
C ARG A 29 -19.83 2.29 18.88
N ILE A 30 -19.63 2.11 17.56
CA ILE A 30 -18.69 1.12 17.00
C ILE A 30 -17.28 1.63 17.16
N ARG A 31 -17.05 2.92 16.94
CA ARG A 31 -15.75 3.54 17.06
C ARG A 31 -15.16 3.49 18.48
N GLU A 32 -16.01 3.48 19.51
CA GLU A 32 -15.59 3.38 20.91
C GLU A 32 -15.09 1.99 21.30
N ILE A 33 -15.35 0.97 20.48
CA ILE A 33 -14.80 -0.37 20.68
C ILE A 33 -13.30 -0.31 20.40
N SER A 34 -12.49 -0.50 21.45
CA SER A 34 -11.03 -0.42 21.35
C SER A 34 -10.50 -1.38 20.29
N GLY A 35 -9.63 -0.89 19.44
CA GLY A 35 -8.99 -1.64 18.35
C GLY A 35 -9.84 -1.78 17.08
N LEU A 36 -11.17 -1.70 17.11
CA LEU A 36 -11.98 -1.91 15.92
C LEU A 36 -11.78 -0.79 14.89
N ALA A 37 -11.87 0.46 15.32
CA ALA A 37 -11.63 1.61 14.43
C ALA A 37 -10.21 1.63 13.89
N GLY A 38 -9.22 1.28 14.72
CA GLY A 38 -7.80 1.22 14.32
C GLY A 38 -7.45 0.05 13.41
N SER A 39 -8.27 -1.01 13.36
CA SER A 39 -8.08 -2.15 12.46
C SER A 39 -8.89 -2.07 11.17
N ALA A 40 -9.96 -1.28 11.15
CA ALA A 40 -10.96 -1.28 10.07
C ALA A 40 -10.34 -1.04 8.67
N LEU A 41 -9.44 -0.06 8.55
CA LEU A 41 -8.74 0.19 7.29
C LEU A 41 -7.87 -1.00 6.89
N GLY A 42 -7.14 -1.58 7.84
CA GLY A 42 -6.25 -2.71 7.56
C GLY A 42 -7.00 -3.95 7.10
N VAL A 43 -8.10 -4.29 7.80
CA VAL A 43 -8.99 -5.38 7.41
C VAL A 43 -9.61 -5.12 6.04
N ALA A 44 -10.06 -3.88 5.79
CA ALA A 44 -10.66 -3.50 4.51
C ALA A 44 -9.67 -3.62 3.35
N LEU A 45 -8.43 -3.15 3.49
CA LEU A 45 -7.39 -3.29 2.47
C LEU A 45 -7.03 -4.75 2.21
N GLY A 46 -6.84 -5.55 3.26
CA GLY A 46 -6.56 -6.98 3.11
C GLY A 46 -7.71 -7.72 2.42
N MET A 47 -8.96 -7.46 2.82
CA MET A 47 -10.15 -8.04 2.19
C MET A 47 -10.31 -7.56 0.74
N ALA A 48 -10.04 -6.28 0.45
CA ALA A 48 -10.08 -5.76 -0.92
C ALA A 48 -9.10 -6.50 -1.83
N LEU A 49 -7.88 -6.78 -1.37
CA LEU A 49 -6.91 -7.57 -2.12
C LEU A 49 -7.43 -8.98 -2.37
N VAL A 50 -7.92 -9.68 -1.33
CA VAL A 50 -8.44 -11.05 -1.46
C VAL A 50 -9.59 -11.10 -2.44
N VAL A 51 -10.58 -10.21 -2.31
CA VAL A 51 -11.76 -10.17 -3.17
C VAL A 51 -11.38 -9.81 -4.62
N ALA A 52 -10.53 -8.80 -4.82
CA ALA A 52 -10.05 -8.43 -6.16
C ALA A 52 -9.31 -9.59 -6.83
N PHE A 53 -8.43 -10.28 -6.08
CA PHE A 53 -7.74 -11.46 -6.56
C PHE A 53 -8.72 -12.57 -6.96
N MET A 54 -9.70 -12.89 -6.12
CA MET A 54 -10.69 -13.94 -6.40
C MET A 54 -11.57 -13.60 -7.61
N CYS A 55 -11.89 -12.34 -7.82
CA CYS A 55 -12.66 -11.88 -8.99
C CYS A 55 -11.85 -12.01 -10.29
N GLU A 56 -10.53 -11.82 -10.25
CA GLU A 56 -9.68 -11.79 -11.43
C GLU A 56 -9.05 -13.15 -11.74
N ALA A 57 -8.51 -13.82 -10.74
CA ALA A 57 -7.75 -15.07 -10.90
C ALA A 57 -8.46 -16.32 -10.34
N GLY A 58 -9.61 -16.14 -9.70
CA GLY A 58 -10.32 -17.23 -9.02
C GLY A 58 -9.71 -17.59 -7.67
N VAL A 59 -10.12 -18.73 -7.13
CA VAL A 59 -9.62 -19.22 -5.84
C VAL A 59 -8.23 -19.81 -6.05
N PRO A 60 -7.21 -19.34 -5.28
CA PRO A 60 -5.86 -19.84 -5.41
C PRO A 60 -5.79 -21.33 -5.06
N SER A 61 -5.08 -22.12 -5.87
CA SER A 61 -4.77 -23.52 -5.58
C SER A 61 -3.81 -23.62 -4.38
N LEU A 62 -3.94 -24.70 -3.62
CA LEU A 62 -2.98 -25.05 -2.55
C LEU A 62 -2.37 -26.42 -2.86
N PRO A 63 -1.04 -26.49 -3.11
CA PRO A 63 -0.04 -25.40 -3.13
C PRO A 63 -0.23 -24.44 -4.31
N PRO A 64 0.25 -23.16 -4.18
CA PRO A 64 0.11 -22.16 -5.23
C PRO A 64 0.83 -22.58 -6.52
N GLU A 65 0.11 -22.59 -7.65
CA GLU A 65 0.70 -22.90 -8.97
C GLU A 65 1.69 -21.83 -9.42
N GLN A 66 1.35 -20.57 -9.12
CA GLN A 66 2.21 -19.42 -9.39
C GLN A 66 2.55 -18.70 -8.09
N LYS A 67 3.77 -18.18 -7.99
CA LYS A 67 4.26 -17.56 -6.75
C LYS A 67 3.45 -16.33 -6.32
N TRP A 68 2.90 -15.55 -7.25
CA TRP A 68 2.06 -14.39 -6.91
C TRP A 68 0.69 -14.79 -6.33
N HIS A 69 0.27 -16.05 -6.47
CA HIS A 69 -0.90 -16.60 -5.77
C HIS A 69 -0.71 -16.66 -4.24
N MET A 70 0.51 -16.40 -3.75
CA MET A 70 0.74 -16.19 -2.32
C MET A 70 0.17 -14.86 -1.79
N LEU A 71 -0.06 -13.86 -2.67
CA LEU A 71 -0.59 -12.55 -2.26
C LEU A 71 -1.90 -12.63 -1.45
N PRO A 72 -2.97 -13.31 -1.94
CA PRO A 72 -4.22 -13.42 -1.19
C PRO A 72 -4.05 -14.22 0.11
N ILE A 73 -3.15 -15.19 0.16
CA ILE A 73 -2.88 -15.97 1.39
C ILE A 73 -2.23 -15.06 2.45
N ILE A 74 -1.23 -14.27 2.05
CA ILE A 74 -0.60 -13.28 2.94
C ILE A 74 -1.62 -12.23 3.37
N ALA A 75 -2.48 -11.76 2.44
CA ALA A 75 -3.53 -10.80 2.75
C ALA A 75 -4.56 -11.35 3.76
N CYS A 76 -4.95 -12.62 3.69
CA CYS A 76 -5.77 -13.27 4.72
C CYS A 76 -5.07 -13.25 6.08
N GLY A 77 -3.76 -13.51 6.11
CA GLY A 77 -2.96 -13.37 7.34
C GLY A 77 -2.99 -11.95 7.89
N ILE A 78 -2.85 -10.95 7.02
CA ILE A 78 -2.94 -9.53 7.40
C ILE A 78 -4.32 -9.20 7.98
N VAL A 79 -5.41 -9.65 7.35
CA VAL A 79 -6.78 -9.45 7.84
C VAL A 79 -6.96 -9.98 9.26
N ILE A 80 -6.43 -11.18 9.54
CA ILE A 80 -6.52 -11.81 10.87
C ILE A 80 -5.65 -11.08 11.89
N LEU A 81 -4.47 -10.63 11.51
CA LEU A 81 -3.52 -9.99 12.41
C LEU A 81 -3.84 -8.51 12.69
N CYS A 82 -4.51 -7.79 11.78
CA CYS A 82 -4.85 -6.38 11.97
C CYS A 82 -5.56 -6.07 13.30
N PRO A 83 -6.62 -6.79 13.71
CA PRO A 83 -7.26 -6.57 15.00
C PRO A 83 -6.32 -6.84 16.18
N VAL A 84 -5.49 -7.88 16.09
CA VAL A 84 -4.52 -8.23 17.14
C VAL A 84 -3.50 -7.10 17.31
N VAL A 85 -2.93 -6.62 16.22
CA VAL A 85 -1.98 -5.50 16.21
C VAL A 85 -2.63 -4.21 16.71
N ALA A 86 -3.92 -3.98 16.38
CA ALA A 86 -4.66 -2.82 16.86
C ALA A 86 -4.92 -2.85 18.37
N ILE A 87 -5.13 -4.05 18.97
CA ILE A 87 -5.26 -4.21 20.43
C ILE A 87 -3.90 -3.93 21.11
N MET A 88 -2.79 -4.27 20.46
CA MET A 88 -1.45 -4.04 20.99
C MET A 88 -1.01 -2.56 20.91
N ASP A 89 -1.82 -1.67 20.35
CA ASP A 89 -1.51 -0.25 20.17
C ASP A 89 -1.15 0.48 21.49
N GLY A 90 -1.57 -0.05 22.63
CA GLY A 90 -1.20 0.47 23.95
C GLY A 90 0.11 -0.09 24.54
N SER A 91 0.80 -1.02 23.90
CA SER A 91 1.97 -1.72 24.48
C SER A 91 3.29 -0.91 24.44
N GLY A 92 3.24 0.33 23.95
CA GLY A 92 4.39 1.24 23.93
C GLY A 92 5.43 0.92 22.84
N GLU A 93 6.64 1.46 23.02
CA GLU A 93 7.69 1.34 22.00
C GLU A 93 8.20 -0.10 21.82
N LEU A 94 8.29 -0.88 22.88
CA LEU A 94 8.72 -2.27 22.80
C LEU A 94 7.78 -3.10 21.93
N GLY A 95 6.46 -2.95 22.13
CA GLY A 95 5.47 -3.62 21.31
C GLY A 95 5.57 -3.24 19.84
N ARG A 96 5.82 -1.98 19.55
CA ARG A 96 6.03 -1.47 18.18
C ARG A 96 7.25 -2.13 17.52
N TRP A 97 8.38 -2.23 18.22
CA TRP A 97 9.58 -2.91 17.72
C TRP A 97 9.33 -4.40 17.48
N LEU A 98 8.68 -5.08 18.41
CA LEU A 98 8.38 -6.51 18.27
C LEU A 98 7.48 -6.78 17.06
N ILE A 99 6.42 -5.99 16.87
CA ILE A 99 5.54 -6.13 15.70
C ILE A 99 6.30 -5.82 14.41
N SER A 100 7.13 -4.78 14.39
CA SER A 100 7.96 -4.41 13.24
C SER A 100 8.87 -5.56 12.80
N ILE A 101 9.61 -6.14 13.73
CA ILE A 101 10.53 -7.24 13.44
C ILE A 101 9.75 -8.50 13.03
N ALA A 102 8.69 -8.84 13.77
CA ALA A 102 7.89 -10.03 13.48
C ALA A 102 7.21 -9.94 12.12
N SER A 103 6.58 -8.80 11.81
CA SER A 103 5.90 -8.61 10.52
C SER A 103 6.90 -8.66 9.36
N GLY A 104 8.04 -7.99 9.51
CA GLY A 104 9.10 -8.02 8.51
C GLY A 104 9.65 -9.43 8.27
N ALA A 105 9.94 -10.17 9.34
CA ALA A 105 10.44 -11.54 9.25
C ALA A 105 9.40 -12.48 8.61
N ILE A 106 8.14 -12.42 9.04
CA ILE A 106 7.08 -13.29 8.51
C ILE A 106 6.82 -12.99 7.04
N ILE A 107 6.63 -11.72 6.66
CA ILE A 107 6.32 -11.36 5.28
C ILE A 107 7.51 -11.60 4.36
N GLY A 108 8.73 -11.22 4.78
CA GLY A 108 9.93 -11.50 4.01
C GLY A 108 10.17 -13.00 3.79
N TRP A 109 9.78 -13.84 4.77
CA TRP A 109 9.88 -15.30 4.62
C TRP A 109 8.80 -15.89 3.72
N LEU A 110 7.54 -15.44 3.87
CA LEU A 110 6.38 -15.96 3.11
C LEU A 110 6.36 -15.49 1.66
N ALA A 111 6.88 -14.28 1.37
CA ALA A 111 6.88 -13.71 0.04
C ALA A 111 7.98 -14.36 -0.81
N VAL A 112 7.59 -15.36 -1.59
CA VAL A 112 8.50 -16.07 -2.50
C VAL A 112 8.15 -15.69 -3.93
N PHE A 113 8.78 -14.63 -4.47
CA PHE A 113 8.59 -14.22 -5.87
C PHE A 113 9.70 -14.80 -6.77
N PRO A 114 9.49 -14.88 -8.11
CA PRO A 114 10.57 -15.14 -9.06
C PRO A 114 11.67 -14.11 -8.85
N GLN A 115 12.91 -14.45 -9.14
CA GLN A 115 14.08 -13.57 -8.99
C GLN A 115 14.42 -13.13 -7.54
N MET A 116 13.64 -13.55 -6.54
CA MET A 116 13.89 -13.23 -5.14
C MET A 116 14.84 -14.26 -4.52
N ASP A 117 16.08 -13.85 -4.31
CA ASP A 117 17.07 -14.56 -3.48
C ASP A 117 16.87 -14.29 -1.98
N LEU A 118 17.74 -14.82 -1.15
CA LEU A 118 17.70 -14.59 0.29
C LEU A 118 17.84 -13.09 0.63
N LEU A 119 18.68 -12.36 -0.10
CA LEU A 119 18.88 -10.92 0.10
C LEU A 119 17.60 -10.13 -0.20
N GLY A 120 16.91 -10.45 -1.30
CA GLY A 120 15.63 -9.83 -1.65
C GLY A 120 14.56 -10.02 -0.57
N ARG A 121 14.49 -11.22 0.03
CA ARG A 121 13.59 -11.51 1.15
C ARG A 121 13.92 -10.69 2.40
N ILE A 122 15.21 -10.57 2.73
CA ILE A 122 15.66 -9.75 3.85
C ILE A 122 15.32 -8.28 3.59
N LEU A 123 15.60 -7.78 2.38
CA LEU A 123 15.27 -6.40 2.00
C LEU A 123 13.76 -6.11 2.10
N LEU A 124 12.92 -7.02 1.60
CA LEU A 124 11.46 -6.89 1.75
C LEU A 124 11.07 -6.87 3.23
N GLY A 125 11.61 -7.79 4.04
CA GLY A 125 11.33 -7.84 5.48
C GLY A 125 11.74 -6.56 6.20
N VAL A 126 12.93 -6.04 5.92
CA VAL A 126 13.41 -4.75 6.47
C VAL A 126 12.51 -3.61 6.03
N TRP A 127 12.11 -3.59 4.75
CA TRP A 127 11.23 -2.54 4.24
C TRP A 127 9.86 -2.56 4.93
N VAL A 128 9.23 -3.73 5.09
CA VAL A 128 7.98 -3.89 5.84
C VAL A 128 8.14 -3.40 7.28
N GLY A 129 9.21 -3.82 7.97
CA GLY A 129 9.48 -3.41 9.34
C GLY A 129 9.65 -1.91 9.49
N VAL A 130 10.49 -1.29 8.66
CA VAL A 130 10.71 0.18 8.66
C VAL A 130 9.42 0.92 8.33
N SER A 131 8.67 0.47 7.31
CA SER A 131 7.38 1.08 6.95
C SER A 131 6.39 1.02 8.10
N PHE A 132 6.31 -0.10 8.83
CA PHE A 132 5.45 -0.21 10.01
C PHE A 132 5.88 0.76 11.13
N MET A 133 7.18 0.85 11.42
CA MET A 133 7.70 1.81 12.41
C MET A 133 7.28 3.24 12.07
N VAL A 134 7.48 3.66 10.82
CA VAL A 134 7.14 5.01 10.36
C VAL A 134 5.64 5.23 10.39
N LEU A 135 4.86 4.36 9.77
CA LEU A 135 3.40 4.53 9.65
C LEU A 135 2.69 4.42 10.99
N SER A 136 3.11 3.53 11.89
CA SER A 136 2.54 3.44 13.24
C SER A 136 2.85 4.69 14.06
N TRP A 137 4.04 5.27 13.91
CA TRP A 137 4.40 6.52 14.58
C TRP A 137 3.63 7.72 14.02
N VAL A 138 3.47 7.81 12.69
CA VAL A 138 2.70 8.87 12.03
C VAL A 138 1.21 8.74 12.36
N SER A 139 0.66 7.52 12.34
CA SER A 139 -0.76 7.27 12.61
C SER A 139 -1.21 7.71 14.00
N HIS A 140 -0.33 7.66 14.99
CA HIS A 140 -0.58 8.14 16.36
C HIS A 140 -0.63 9.67 16.47
N ARG A 141 0.18 10.35 15.67
CA ARG A 141 0.36 11.79 15.74
C ARG A 141 -0.51 12.56 14.77
N ARG A 142 -1.00 11.87 13.74
CA ARG A 142 -1.65 12.54 12.60
C ARG A 142 -3.03 11.96 12.31
N ARG A 143 -3.81 12.79 11.64
CA ARG A 143 -5.17 12.47 11.23
C ARG A 143 -5.17 11.38 10.16
N GLY A 144 -6.16 10.53 10.20
CA GLY A 144 -6.32 9.45 9.23
C GLY A 144 -6.38 9.92 7.77
N ILE A 145 -6.87 11.14 7.53
CA ILE A 145 -6.89 11.78 6.20
C ILE A 145 -5.51 11.76 5.54
N THR A 146 -4.44 12.09 6.27
CA THR A 146 -3.09 12.16 5.70
C THR A 146 -2.62 10.80 5.19
N VAL A 147 -2.77 9.76 6.00
CA VAL A 147 -2.28 8.43 5.65
C VAL A 147 -3.17 7.76 4.59
N THR A 148 -4.49 7.87 4.71
CA THR A 148 -5.41 7.27 3.72
C THR A 148 -5.29 7.91 2.34
N LEU A 149 -5.15 9.23 2.26
CA LEU A 149 -4.91 9.91 0.98
C LEU A 149 -3.55 9.52 0.38
N SER A 150 -2.51 9.42 1.21
CA SER A 150 -1.20 8.94 0.76
C SER A 150 -1.27 7.51 0.20
N LEU A 151 -1.99 6.61 0.87
CA LEU A 151 -2.18 5.24 0.38
C LEU A 151 -2.98 5.20 -0.92
N THR A 152 -4.02 6.04 -1.06
CA THR A 152 -4.78 6.17 -2.31
C THR A 152 -3.84 6.53 -3.46
N ILE A 153 -2.98 7.53 -3.28
CA ILE A 153 -2.01 7.98 -4.29
C ILE A 153 -1.01 6.87 -4.63
N VAL A 154 -0.46 6.21 -3.60
CA VAL A 154 0.55 5.15 -3.78
C VAL A 154 -0.03 3.95 -4.52
N PHE A 155 -1.20 3.44 -4.12
CA PHE A 155 -1.82 2.31 -4.82
C PHE A 155 -2.29 2.69 -6.24
N THR A 156 -2.71 3.94 -6.47
CA THR A 156 -3.01 4.43 -7.82
C THR A 156 -1.74 4.42 -8.68
N ALA A 157 -0.63 4.91 -8.16
CA ALA A 157 0.65 4.89 -8.88
C ALA A 157 1.13 3.46 -9.16
N MET A 158 1.00 2.55 -8.19
CA MET A 158 1.30 1.13 -8.40
C MET A 158 0.43 0.50 -9.49
N SER A 159 -0.87 0.87 -9.53
CA SER A 159 -1.77 0.41 -10.57
C SER A 159 -1.30 0.89 -11.95
N LEU A 160 -0.84 2.14 -12.07
CA LEU A 160 -0.28 2.67 -13.31
C LEU A 160 1.04 1.98 -13.71
N LEU A 161 1.96 1.76 -12.76
CA LEU A 161 3.19 1.01 -13.04
C LEU A 161 2.92 -0.43 -13.49
N CYS A 162 1.94 -1.10 -12.86
CA CYS A 162 1.51 -2.44 -13.29
C CYS A 162 0.91 -2.42 -14.69
N PHE A 163 0.17 -1.37 -15.04
CA PHE A 163 -0.40 -1.21 -16.37
C PHE A 163 0.70 -1.09 -17.43
N GLU A 164 1.70 -0.23 -17.20
CA GLU A 164 2.86 -0.06 -18.08
C GLU A 164 3.73 -1.33 -18.16
N SER A 165 3.83 -2.08 -17.07
CA SER A 165 4.52 -3.38 -17.06
C SER A 165 3.70 -4.54 -17.66
N HIS A 166 2.54 -4.26 -18.27
CA HIS A 166 1.61 -5.23 -18.85
C HIS A 166 1.07 -6.29 -17.88
N PHE A 167 1.15 -6.05 -16.57
CA PHE A 167 0.59 -6.95 -15.57
C PHE A 167 -0.82 -6.52 -15.14
N ILE A 168 -1.80 -6.74 -16.02
CA ILE A 168 -3.19 -6.25 -15.88
C ILE A 168 -3.86 -6.74 -14.61
N THR A 169 -3.66 -7.99 -14.19
CA THR A 169 -4.26 -8.52 -12.96
C THR A 169 -3.83 -7.71 -11.73
N LEU A 170 -2.53 -7.43 -11.60
CA LEU A 170 -2.03 -6.64 -10.48
C LEU A 170 -2.44 -5.16 -10.59
N THR A 171 -2.61 -4.65 -11.82
CA THR A 171 -3.20 -3.32 -12.07
C THR A 171 -4.57 -3.20 -11.42
N LEU A 172 -5.45 -4.17 -11.63
CA LEU A 172 -6.81 -4.17 -11.09
C LEU A 172 -6.82 -4.35 -9.57
N ILE A 173 -5.96 -5.21 -9.04
CA ILE A 173 -5.81 -5.40 -7.58
C ILE A 173 -5.36 -4.11 -6.92
N ASN A 174 -4.33 -3.43 -7.45
CA ASN A 174 -3.87 -2.15 -6.91
C ASN A 174 -4.91 -1.04 -7.08
N GLY A 175 -5.68 -1.05 -8.18
CA GLY A 175 -6.83 -0.17 -8.37
C GLY A 175 -7.91 -0.36 -7.31
N ALA A 176 -8.22 -1.60 -6.93
CA ALA A 176 -9.15 -1.92 -5.85
C ALA A 176 -8.63 -1.46 -4.47
N LEU A 177 -7.33 -1.63 -4.21
CA LEU A 177 -6.69 -1.12 -3.00
C LEU A 177 -6.73 0.42 -2.94
N ALA A 178 -6.47 1.09 -4.08
CA ALA A 178 -6.55 2.55 -4.20
C ALA A 178 -7.97 3.04 -3.91
N ALA A 179 -8.98 2.42 -4.52
CA ALA A 179 -10.38 2.78 -4.31
C ALA A 179 -10.82 2.54 -2.85
N THR A 180 -10.38 1.44 -2.23
CA THR A 180 -10.66 1.14 -0.81
C THR A 180 -9.98 2.14 0.13
N ALA A 181 -8.73 2.51 -0.14
CA ALA A 181 -8.03 3.59 0.59
C ALA A 181 -8.73 4.94 0.40
N GLY A 182 -9.27 5.21 -0.79
CA GLY A 182 -10.09 6.38 -1.11
C GLY A 182 -11.39 6.44 -0.30
N VAL A 183 -12.05 5.31 -0.07
CA VAL A 183 -13.20 5.23 0.87
C VAL A 183 -12.75 5.58 2.29
N GLY A 184 -11.59 5.09 2.72
CA GLY A 184 -11.01 5.47 4.00
C GLY A 184 -10.74 6.98 4.10
N PHE A 185 -10.16 7.57 3.05
CA PHE A 185 -9.96 9.01 2.96
C PHE A 185 -11.27 9.80 3.05
N ALA A 186 -12.27 9.43 2.25
CA ALA A 186 -13.58 10.09 2.25
C ALA A 186 -14.26 9.98 3.63
N SER A 187 -14.22 8.80 4.26
CA SER A 187 -14.79 8.57 5.59
C SER A 187 -14.07 9.39 6.67
N ALA A 188 -12.74 9.48 6.61
CA ALA A 188 -11.95 10.30 7.54
C ALA A 188 -12.22 11.80 7.35
N LEU A 189 -12.38 12.25 6.10
CA LEU A 189 -12.72 13.63 5.77
C LEU A 189 -14.14 13.99 6.26
N ILE A 190 -15.12 13.13 6.03
CA ILE A 190 -16.49 13.30 6.52
C ILE A 190 -16.52 13.39 8.05
N ALA A 191 -15.81 12.47 8.72
CA ALA A 191 -15.73 12.47 10.17
C ALA A 191 -15.10 13.77 10.72
N GLU A 192 -14.07 14.30 10.05
CA GLU A 192 -13.42 15.52 10.49
C GLU A 192 -14.24 16.78 10.22
N VAL A 193 -14.99 16.82 9.12
CA VAL A 193 -15.77 18.00 8.75
C VAL A 193 -17.12 18.02 9.50
N TRP A 194 -17.79 16.89 9.63
CA TRP A 194 -19.17 16.81 10.11
C TRP A 194 -19.33 16.33 11.55
N THR A 195 -18.36 15.57 12.09
CA THR A 195 -18.49 15.11 13.48
C THR A 195 -17.75 16.04 14.44
N ARG A 196 -18.52 16.61 15.37
CA ARG A 196 -17.97 17.34 16.53
C ARG A 196 -18.21 16.50 17.78
N ASP A 197 -17.29 16.59 18.74
CA ASP A 197 -17.51 16.02 20.07
C ASP A 197 -18.46 16.90 20.88
N GLU A 198 -18.81 16.45 22.10
CA GLU A 198 -19.67 17.18 23.03
C GLU A 198 -19.06 18.53 23.44
N GLU A 199 -17.74 18.68 23.32
CA GLU A 199 -17.00 19.93 23.59
C GLU A 199 -16.91 20.83 22.33
N GLY A 200 -17.51 20.43 21.20
CA GLY A 200 -17.48 21.18 19.93
C GLY A 200 -16.16 21.07 19.17
N LYS A 201 -15.21 20.24 19.64
CA LYS A 201 -13.93 19.98 18.95
C LYS A 201 -14.15 19.02 17.78
N ARG A 202 -13.41 19.26 16.69
CA ARG A 202 -13.42 18.35 15.53
C ARG A 202 -12.75 17.03 15.91
N ARG A 203 -13.47 15.95 15.72
CA ARG A 203 -12.93 14.61 15.97
C ARG A 203 -12.05 14.16 14.81
N SER A 204 -10.79 13.84 15.10
CA SER A 204 -9.91 13.18 14.12
C SER A 204 -9.94 11.68 14.31
N ILE A 205 -9.97 10.94 13.21
CA ILE A 205 -9.84 9.48 13.20
C ILE A 205 -8.36 9.13 13.06
N ALA A 206 -7.85 8.30 13.96
CA ALA A 206 -6.53 7.68 13.83
C ALA A 206 -6.67 6.32 13.16
N ILE A 207 -5.74 6.01 12.25
CA ILE A 207 -5.73 4.70 11.55
C ILE A 207 -5.33 3.57 12.49
N GLY A 208 -4.65 3.91 13.61
CA GLY A 208 -4.13 2.92 14.55
C GLY A 208 -3.03 2.02 13.99
N TRP A 209 -2.52 1.13 14.83
CA TRP A 209 -1.47 0.20 14.42
C TRP A 209 -1.97 -0.87 13.45
N GLY A 210 -3.23 -1.29 13.53
CA GLY A 210 -3.78 -2.28 12.59
C GLY A 210 -3.78 -1.78 11.15
N GLY A 211 -4.23 -0.55 10.91
CA GLY A 211 -4.20 0.07 9.58
C GLY A 211 -2.77 0.35 9.11
N ALA A 212 -1.89 0.78 10.02
CA ALA A 212 -0.47 0.99 9.72
C ALA A 212 0.23 -0.33 9.34
N PHE A 213 -0.08 -1.44 10.05
CA PHE A 213 0.43 -2.78 9.77
C PHE A 213 0.03 -3.27 8.37
N ALA A 214 -1.25 -3.14 8.00
CA ALA A 214 -1.70 -3.53 6.68
C ALA A 214 -1.02 -2.70 5.58
N ALA A 215 -0.96 -1.39 5.73
CA ALA A 215 -0.32 -0.50 4.75
C ALA A 215 1.17 -0.81 4.61
N ALA A 216 1.89 -0.98 5.73
CA ALA A 216 3.30 -1.31 5.75
C ALA A 216 3.61 -2.68 5.15
N SER A 217 2.66 -3.60 5.20
CA SER A 217 2.79 -4.94 4.63
C SER A 217 2.44 -4.96 3.15
N LEU A 218 1.30 -4.39 2.77
CA LEU A 218 0.75 -4.46 1.41
C LEU A 218 1.54 -3.61 0.41
N VAL A 219 2.01 -2.43 0.81
CA VAL A 219 2.75 -1.52 -0.10
C VAL A 219 4.06 -2.15 -0.58
N PRO A 220 5.01 -2.58 0.29
CA PRO A 220 6.23 -3.25 -0.17
C PRO A 220 5.95 -4.57 -0.90
N LEU A 221 4.96 -5.34 -0.43
CA LEU A 221 4.60 -6.62 -1.03
C LEU A 221 4.11 -6.44 -2.48
N ALA A 222 3.24 -5.44 -2.73
CA ALA A 222 2.76 -5.12 -4.06
C ALA A 222 3.88 -4.60 -4.97
N CYS A 223 4.80 -3.78 -4.44
CA CYS A 223 5.97 -3.31 -5.18
C CYS A 223 6.89 -4.44 -5.60
N PHE A 224 7.25 -5.33 -4.68
CA PHE A 224 8.11 -6.48 -5.00
C PHE A 224 7.44 -7.45 -5.97
N CYS A 225 6.13 -7.67 -5.82
CA CYS A 225 5.38 -8.49 -6.77
C CYS A 225 5.36 -7.82 -8.15
N GLY A 226 5.07 -6.52 -8.24
CA GLY A 226 5.08 -5.77 -9.47
C GLY A 226 6.45 -5.87 -10.16
N TRP A 227 7.53 -5.57 -9.44
CA TRP A 227 8.89 -5.69 -9.95
C TRP A 227 9.23 -7.11 -10.44
N ALA A 228 8.90 -8.14 -9.66
CA ALA A 228 9.23 -9.53 -9.99
C ALA A 228 8.50 -10.08 -11.23
N TYR A 229 7.40 -9.45 -11.62
CA TYR A 229 6.59 -9.85 -12.79
C TYR A 229 6.54 -8.76 -13.88
N THR A 230 7.35 -7.72 -13.75
CA THR A 230 7.48 -6.68 -14.78
C THR A 230 7.98 -7.27 -16.09
N ILE A 231 7.31 -6.94 -17.18
CA ILE A 231 7.71 -7.20 -18.56
C ILE A 231 7.82 -5.82 -19.22
N GLY A 232 9.03 -5.39 -19.61
CA GLY A 232 9.26 -4.09 -20.26
C GLY A 232 10.16 -3.15 -19.44
N ASP A 233 10.07 -1.86 -19.72
CA ASP A 233 11.04 -0.83 -19.31
C ASP A 233 10.85 -0.31 -17.86
N VAL A 234 9.90 -0.89 -17.09
CA VAL A 234 9.67 -0.46 -15.70
C VAL A 234 10.73 -1.07 -14.78
N MET A 235 11.75 -0.29 -14.46
CA MET A 235 12.89 -0.71 -13.62
C MET A 235 12.52 -0.79 -12.14
N TRP A 236 13.35 -1.51 -11.35
CA TRP A 236 13.21 -1.62 -9.89
C TRP A 236 13.16 -0.28 -9.15
N ILE A 237 13.81 0.76 -9.69
CA ILE A 237 13.85 2.10 -9.10
C ILE A 237 12.45 2.75 -9.06
N HIS A 238 11.63 2.54 -10.08
CA HIS A 238 10.26 3.07 -10.11
C HIS A 238 9.41 2.47 -9.00
N TRP A 239 9.50 1.15 -8.80
CA TRP A 239 8.84 0.44 -7.71
C TRP A 239 9.37 0.88 -6.34
N GLY A 240 10.69 1.09 -6.25
CA GLY A 240 11.35 1.59 -5.04
C GLY A 240 10.86 2.98 -4.64
N LEU A 241 10.78 3.91 -5.59
CA LEU A 241 10.30 5.28 -5.37
C LEU A 241 8.83 5.30 -4.91
N VAL A 242 7.94 4.57 -5.59
CA VAL A 242 6.52 4.52 -5.23
C VAL A 242 6.33 3.84 -3.89
N GLY A 243 7.02 2.72 -3.63
CA GLY A 243 6.88 2.00 -2.38
C GLY A 243 7.51 2.70 -1.17
N ALA A 244 8.53 3.54 -1.37
CA ALA A 244 9.10 4.37 -0.31
C ALA A 244 8.28 5.64 -0.05
N ALA A 245 7.35 6.02 -0.93
CA ALA A 245 6.60 7.25 -0.84
C ALA A 245 5.85 7.43 0.51
N PRO A 246 5.21 6.42 1.14
CA PRO A 246 4.59 6.58 2.45
C PRO A 246 5.59 6.95 3.55
N VAL A 247 6.86 6.56 3.44
CA VAL A 247 7.90 6.89 4.41
C VAL A 247 8.22 8.40 4.38
N MET A 248 7.96 9.09 3.26
CA MET A 248 8.12 10.54 3.13
C MET A 248 7.24 11.32 4.12
N LEU A 249 6.19 10.73 4.65
CA LEU A 249 5.39 11.34 5.73
C LEU A 249 6.22 11.67 6.97
N LEU A 250 7.34 10.98 7.20
CA LEU A 250 8.28 11.26 8.27
C LEU A 250 8.88 12.66 8.15
N PHE A 251 9.20 13.11 6.94
CA PHE A 251 9.75 14.45 6.70
C PHE A 251 8.76 15.56 7.04
N GLY A 252 7.45 15.27 6.96
CA GLY A 252 6.40 16.18 7.44
C GLY A 252 6.38 16.39 8.96
N GLU A 253 7.20 15.64 9.72
CA GLU A 253 7.34 15.75 11.17
C GLU A 253 8.57 16.56 11.59
N LEU A 254 9.37 17.03 10.64
CA LEU A 254 10.54 17.88 10.93
C LEU A 254 10.13 19.20 11.59
N PRO A 255 11.02 19.80 12.41
CA PRO A 255 10.80 21.11 13.02
C PRO A 255 10.43 22.16 11.96
N GLY A 256 9.36 22.84 12.05
CA GLY A 256 8.85 23.79 11.04
C GLY A 256 7.58 23.30 10.34
N PHE A 257 7.43 22.01 10.07
CA PHE A 257 6.16 21.42 9.62
C PHE A 257 5.32 20.89 10.79
N HIS A 258 5.97 20.48 11.88
CA HIS A 258 5.34 19.88 13.05
C HIS A 258 4.28 20.77 13.72
N GLN A 259 4.52 22.08 13.78
CA GLN A 259 3.64 23.04 14.47
C GLN A 259 2.35 23.37 13.68
N ARG A 260 2.29 23.02 12.41
CA ARG A 260 1.10 23.30 11.59
C ARG A 260 0.05 22.20 11.79
N HIS A 261 -1.10 22.59 12.33
CA HIS A 261 -2.26 21.72 12.51
C HIS A 261 -3.37 22.12 11.54
N GLY A 262 -4.18 21.14 11.08
CA GLY A 262 -5.32 21.38 10.23
C GLY A 262 -5.25 20.67 8.86
N LEU A 263 -6.30 20.81 8.07
CA LEU A 263 -6.42 20.17 6.75
C LEU A 263 -5.30 20.58 5.79
N VAL A 264 -4.96 21.88 5.77
CA VAL A 264 -3.87 22.40 4.91
C VAL A 264 -2.54 21.70 5.20
N SER A 265 -2.23 21.48 6.48
CA SER A 265 -1.04 20.76 6.89
C SER A 265 -1.06 19.28 6.45
N SER A 266 -2.23 18.64 6.46
CA SER A 266 -2.38 17.28 5.95
C SER A 266 -2.10 17.21 4.45
N PHE A 267 -2.64 18.12 3.66
CA PHE A 267 -2.39 18.21 2.22
C PHE A 267 -0.93 18.51 1.88
N LEU A 268 -0.26 19.39 2.65
CA LEU A 268 1.17 19.66 2.45
C LEU A 268 2.03 18.40 2.68
N ARG A 269 1.70 17.57 3.68
CA ARG A 269 2.39 16.31 3.93
C ARG A 269 2.14 15.28 2.84
N VAL A 270 0.92 15.22 2.34
CA VAL A 270 0.61 14.37 1.18
C VAL A 270 1.39 14.84 -0.04
N GLY A 271 1.61 16.14 -0.21
CA GLY A 271 2.49 16.70 -1.24
C GLY A 271 3.90 16.11 -1.21
N LEU A 272 4.47 15.83 -0.02
CA LEU A 272 5.77 15.15 0.09
C LEU A 272 5.73 13.72 -0.45
N VAL A 273 4.62 13.01 -0.27
CA VAL A 273 4.41 11.66 -0.82
C VAL A 273 4.28 11.71 -2.34
N CYS A 274 3.68 12.77 -2.88
CA CYS A 274 3.53 12.94 -4.33
C CYS A 274 4.87 13.13 -5.04
N ILE A 275 5.92 13.62 -4.39
CA ILE A 275 7.22 13.87 -5.03
C ILE A 275 7.83 12.58 -5.62
N PRO A 276 8.14 11.54 -4.82
CA PRO A 276 8.72 10.31 -5.38
C PRO A 276 7.77 9.59 -6.32
N VAL A 277 6.45 9.67 -6.07
CA VAL A 277 5.45 9.12 -6.99
C VAL A 277 5.49 9.82 -8.35
N ALA A 278 5.50 11.15 -8.36
CA ALA A 278 5.56 11.92 -9.60
C ALA A 278 6.87 11.66 -10.36
N VAL A 279 8.00 11.59 -9.64
CA VAL A 279 9.30 11.25 -10.25
C VAL A 279 9.24 9.88 -10.90
N ALA A 280 8.76 8.85 -10.20
CA ALA A 280 8.64 7.50 -10.74
C ALA A 280 7.77 7.45 -12.01
N LEU A 281 6.61 8.10 -11.99
CA LEU A 281 5.70 8.13 -13.14
C LEU A 281 6.30 8.93 -14.32
N VAL A 282 6.94 10.07 -14.04
CA VAL A 282 7.60 10.85 -15.11
C VAL A 282 8.69 10.01 -15.77
N LEU A 283 9.57 9.36 -15.02
CA LEU A 283 10.62 8.51 -15.58
C LEU A 283 10.04 7.41 -16.48
N VAL A 284 9.01 6.70 -16.03
CA VAL A 284 8.36 5.64 -16.82
C VAL A 284 7.72 6.20 -18.10
N PHE A 285 6.97 7.29 -18.02
CA PHE A 285 6.25 7.83 -19.18
C PHE A 285 7.13 8.63 -20.15
N THR A 286 8.31 9.08 -19.72
CA THR A 286 9.24 9.81 -20.61
C THR A 286 10.28 8.90 -21.26
N GLY A 287 10.43 7.64 -20.81
CA GLY A 287 11.39 6.69 -21.36
C GLY A 287 12.87 7.12 -21.18
N ILE A 288 13.14 8.08 -20.30
CA ILE A 288 14.51 8.66 -20.14
C ILE A 288 15.52 7.59 -19.71
N ASP A 289 15.08 6.52 -19.04
CA ASP A 289 15.96 5.45 -18.56
C ASP A 289 16.24 4.37 -19.63
N SER A 290 15.54 4.37 -20.78
CA SER A 290 15.67 3.33 -21.80
C SER A 290 16.76 3.61 -22.83
N ASP A 291 17.22 4.86 -22.94
CA ASP A 291 18.15 5.26 -24.00
C ASP A 291 19.62 4.90 -23.71
N ASP A 292 20.00 4.68 -22.44
CA ASP A 292 21.40 4.39 -22.09
C ASP A 292 21.83 2.92 -22.29
N GLU A 293 20.89 1.95 -22.38
CA GLU A 293 21.24 0.53 -22.59
C GLU A 293 21.09 0.04 -24.04
N SER A 294 20.44 0.79 -24.93
CA SER A 294 20.21 0.35 -26.32
C SER A 294 21.43 0.51 -27.25
N ASP A 295 22.41 1.32 -26.87
CA ASP A 295 23.58 1.59 -27.74
C ASP A 295 24.66 0.48 -27.72
N GLY A 296 24.55 -0.51 -26.82
CA GLY A 296 25.51 -1.61 -26.66
C GLY A 296 25.13 -2.95 -27.30
N SER A 297 23.86 -3.18 -27.63
CA SER A 297 23.38 -4.53 -28.01
C SER A 297 23.20 -4.75 -29.52
N GLU A 298 23.03 -3.69 -30.32
CA GLU A 298 22.88 -3.85 -31.77
C GLU A 298 24.18 -4.27 -32.50
N THR A 299 25.35 -3.93 -31.95
CA THR A 299 26.64 -4.33 -32.56
C THR A 299 26.98 -5.81 -32.42
N HIS A 300 26.34 -6.54 -31.49
CA HIS A 300 26.67 -7.97 -31.29
C HIS A 300 25.83 -8.91 -32.16
N ILE A 301 24.65 -8.50 -32.61
CA ILE A 301 23.78 -9.35 -33.44
C ILE A 301 24.17 -9.32 -34.91
N GLU A 302 24.66 -8.18 -35.45
CA GLU A 302 25.12 -8.11 -36.84
C GLU A 302 26.40 -8.93 -37.11
N MET A 303 27.27 -9.12 -36.11
CA MET A 303 28.47 -9.96 -36.28
C MET A 303 28.17 -11.47 -36.32
N MET A 304 27.04 -11.93 -35.80
CA MET A 304 26.67 -13.36 -35.89
C MET A 304 26.02 -13.76 -37.21
N TYR A 305 25.53 -12.83 -38.01
CA TYR A 305 24.86 -13.14 -39.29
C TYR A 305 25.69 -12.83 -40.53
N SER A 306 26.83 -12.16 -40.42
CA SER A 306 27.70 -11.88 -41.56
C SER A 306 28.72 -12.98 -41.89
N GLY A 307 28.69 -14.10 -41.20
CA GLY A 307 29.65 -15.22 -41.29
C GLY A 307 29.15 -16.47 -42.03
N ARG A 308 28.26 -16.31 -43.05
CA ARG A 308 27.93 -17.43 -43.98
C ARG A 308 27.94 -16.99 -45.41
#